data_6d96824d774910d5010e46c6d0144135
#
_entry.id   6d96824d774910d5010e46c6d0144135
#
_cell.length_a   1.000
_cell.length_b   1.000
_cell.length_c   1.000
_cell.angle_alpha   90.00
_cell.angle_beta   90.00
_cell.angle_gamma   90.00
#
_symmetry.space_group_name_H-M   'P 1'
#
loop_
_entity.id
_entity.type
_entity.pdbx_description
1 polymer ?
#
loop_
_entity_poly.entity_id
_entity_poly.type
_entity_poly.pdbx_seq_one_letter_code
_entity_poly.pdbx_strand_id
1 'polypeptide(L)'
;MEQLKRWFSSPRGIAITAIVVVVMALLFVRGRGGDTAQAAGAGAGKAAAGKGGPGGGGAMPPMPVDVDTARVRPIIDAVRATGRIEAVQAVELRSDEQGRVTALSFHEGQVVSRGAPLVRVDDAMLRAQAERADAERDLARQQLARVQRLRDQNAATPADLERAQAAARTATATLAVLQLQIQRSTVRAPFAGVVGQRFVSVGDYVTTSTPLLTLQTIDPQRAVIEVPERHASALKLGQTVEFNVAAEPGRAFVARVDFIDPVVQNTNRTIMVKGLAPNPGRVLKPGMFIEARLATATRANAIVIAEDAVQPLRTANIVWVVDKGKASRRVVQLGARSAGFVEVLSGVKPGELVVVGGLERMGEGMPLMAKSRAPQLGVPQTGAPQAAQGSR
;
A
#
# COMPACT_ATOMS: atom_id res chain seq x y z
N MET A 1 13.63 -5.34 -33.30
CA MET A 1 13.75 -6.66 -33.98
C MET A 1 14.95 -6.77 -34.92
N GLU A 2 15.59 -5.70 -35.37
CA GLU A 2 16.78 -5.74 -36.23
C GLU A 2 18.09 -6.05 -35.49
N GLN A 3 18.22 -5.77 -34.22
CA GLN A 3 19.42 -6.05 -33.41
C GLN A 3 19.65 -7.56 -33.17
N LEU A 4 18.56 -8.35 -33.08
CA LEU A 4 18.67 -9.80 -32.87
C LEU A 4 19.15 -10.55 -34.15
N LYS A 5 18.84 -10.05 -35.35
CA LYS A 5 19.27 -10.68 -36.62
C LYS A 5 20.76 -10.56 -36.86
N ARG A 6 21.42 -9.50 -36.37
CA ARG A 6 22.89 -9.30 -36.56
C ARG A 6 23.72 -10.16 -35.59
N TRP A 7 23.15 -10.64 -34.48
CA TRP A 7 23.88 -11.50 -33.54
C TRP A 7 23.98 -12.95 -34.03
N PHE A 8 22.94 -13.46 -34.76
CA PHE A 8 22.91 -14.81 -35.32
C PHE A 8 23.78 -14.98 -36.59
N SER A 9 24.25 -13.91 -37.25
CA SER A 9 25.07 -13.97 -38.44
C SER A 9 26.57 -13.77 -38.17
N SER A 10 26.98 -13.68 -36.91
CA SER A 10 28.40 -13.56 -36.55
C SER A 10 29.05 -14.94 -36.35
N PRO A 11 30.31 -15.15 -36.77
CA PRO A 11 30.96 -16.46 -36.63
C PRO A 11 31.12 -16.94 -35.21
N ARG A 12 30.96 -16.06 -34.21
CA ARG A 12 30.95 -16.40 -32.77
C ARG A 12 29.59 -16.90 -32.30
N GLY A 13 28.47 -16.46 -32.88
CA GLY A 13 27.13 -16.95 -32.59
C GLY A 13 26.89 -18.39 -33.06
N ILE A 14 27.44 -18.73 -34.22
CA ILE A 14 27.33 -20.11 -34.80
C ILE A 14 28.11 -21.14 -33.96
N ALA A 15 29.26 -20.75 -33.41
CA ALA A 15 30.06 -21.65 -32.57
C ALA A 15 29.38 -22.00 -31.22
N ILE A 16 28.68 -21.06 -30.62
CA ILE A 16 27.98 -21.26 -29.33
C ILE A 16 26.74 -22.15 -29.52
N THR A 17 25.99 -21.96 -30.62
CA THR A 17 24.81 -22.81 -30.91
C THR A 17 25.23 -24.27 -31.24
N ALA A 18 26.35 -24.48 -31.90
CA ALA A 18 26.86 -25.81 -32.18
C ALA A 18 27.29 -26.55 -30.90
N ILE A 19 27.88 -25.87 -29.91
CA ILE A 19 28.31 -26.47 -28.63
C ILE A 19 27.07 -26.85 -27.77
N VAL A 20 26.02 -26.05 -27.77
CA VAL A 20 24.77 -26.36 -26.98
C VAL A 20 24.08 -27.59 -27.57
N VAL A 21 24.04 -27.74 -28.90
CA VAL A 21 23.39 -28.91 -29.53
C VAL A 21 24.21 -30.19 -29.27
N VAL A 22 25.55 -30.12 -29.28
CA VAL A 22 26.43 -31.28 -28.99
C VAL A 22 26.31 -31.70 -27.54
N VAL A 23 26.22 -30.77 -26.57
CA VAL A 23 26.05 -31.07 -25.15
C VAL A 23 24.66 -31.68 -24.87
N MET A 24 23.62 -31.24 -25.56
CA MET A 24 22.28 -31.80 -25.44
C MET A 24 22.19 -33.22 -26.04
N ALA A 25 22.87 -33.49 -27.16
CA ALA A 25 22.94 -34.83 -27.73
C ALA A 25 23.74 -35.83 -26.87
N LEU A 26 24.81 -35.38 -26.21
CA LEU A 26 25.60 -36.20 -25.27
C LEU A 26 24.84 -36.56 -23.98
N LEU A 27 23.98 -35.68 -23.50
CA LEU A 27 23.11 -35.94 -22.35
C LEU A 27 21.97 -36.92 -22.72
N PHE A 28 21.50 -36.92 -23.97
CA PHE A 28 20.44 -37.83 -24.43
C PHE A 28 20.93 -39.27 -24.69
N VAL A 29 22.21 -39.43 -25.06
CA VAL A 29 22.82 -40.74 -25.28
C VAL A 29 23.22 -41.43 -23.95
N ARG A 30 23.45 -40.66 -22.88
CA ARG A 30 23.84 -41.22 -21.57
C ARG A 30 22.67 -41.72 -20.73
N GLY A 31 21.42 -41.50 -21.15
CA GLY A 31 20.17 -41.93 -20.47
C GLY A 31 19.58 -43.25 -20.97
N ARG A 32 20.23 -43.95 -21.89
CA ARG A 32 19.69 -45.16 -22.50
C ARG A 32 20.71 -46.28 -22.48
N GLY A 33 20.75 -47.01 -21.35
CA GLY A 33 21.60 -48.24 -21.28
C GLY A 33 21.53 -48.89 -19.92
N GLY A 34 20.81 -50.00 -19.85
CA GLY A 34 21.11 -51.05 -18.95
C GLY A 34 19.97 -51.84 -18.34
N ASP A 35 19.16 -52.53 -19.16
CA ASP A 35 18.51 -53.78 -18.78
C ASP A 35 19.41 -54.94 -19.13
N THR A 36 19.66 -55.85 -18.23
CA THR A 36 19.86 -57.30 -18.42
C THR A 36 19.99 -57.93 -17.02
N ALA A 37 19.02 -58.66 -16.52
CA ALA A 37 18.78 -60.12 -16.63
C ALA A 37 19.92 -60.99 -16.06
N GLN A 38 19.63 -61.80 -15.04
CA GLN A 38 19.82 -63.25 -14.97
C GLN A 38 19.77 -63.68 -13.50
N ALA A 39 18.78 -64.37 -13.06
CA ALA A 39 18.45 -65.84 -13.21
C ALA A 39 19.16 -66.70 -12.13
N ALA A 40 18.31 -67.47 -11.47
CA ALA A 40 18.50 -68.79 -10.93
C ALA A 40 19.22 -69.03 -9.58
N GLY A 41 18.43 -69.52 -8.65
CA GLY A 41 18.87 -70.17 -7.41
C GLY A 41 17.70 -70.91 -6.75
N ALA A 42 17.44 -72.10 -7.17
CA ALA A 42 16.42 -72.99 -6.60
C ALA A 42 16.80 -73.44 -5.17
N GLY A 43 15.82 -73.40 -4.24
CA GLY A 43 15.90 -73.97 -2.90
C GLY A 43 14.55 -74.44 -2.45
N ALA A 44 14.25 -75.68 -2.67
CA ALA A 44 13.09 -76.39 -2.19
C ALA A 44 13.08 -76.51 -0.67
N GLY A 45 12.03 -76.11 0.00
CA GLY A 45 11.79 -76.34 1.42
C GLY A 45 10.30 -76.56 1.71
N LYS A 46 9.94 -77.78 1.80
CA LYS A 46 8.78 -78.50 2.33
C LYS A 46 7.65 -77.72 2.98
N ALA A 47 6.43 -77.95 2.45
CA ALA A 47 5.16 -77.72 3.06
C ALA A 47 5.00 -78.31 4.47
N ALA A 48 4.40 -77.51 5.36
CA ALA A 48 3.70 -78.01 6.55
C ALA A 48 2.25 -77.41 6.51
N ALA A 49 1.34 -78.31 6.25
CA ALA A 49 -0.10 -78.03 6.31
C ALA A 49 -0.51 -77.91 7.79
N GLY A 50 -0.89 -76.66 8.20
CA GLY A 50 -1.56 -76.39 9.46
C GLY A 50 -3.04 -76.08 9.18
N LYS A 51 -3.94 -76.97 9.54
CA LYS A 51 -5.37 -76.75 9.66
C LYS A 51 -5.62 -75.66 10.70
N GLY A 52 -6.16 -74.52 10.32
CA GLY A 52 -6.68 -73.50 11.22
C GLY A 52 -8.13 -73.20 10.87
N GLY A 53 -9.00 -73.30 11.84
CA GLY A 53 -10.42 -73.16 11.75
C GLY A 53 -10.94 -71.77 11.42
N PRO A 54 -12.24 -71.63 11.10
CA PRO A 54 -12.88 -70.36 10.86
C PRO A 54 -13.22 -69.70 12.20
N GLY A 55 -12.52 -68.60 12.55
CA GLY A 55 -12.76 -67.94 13.81
C GLY A 55 -12.45 -66.48 13.80
N GLY A 56 -13.48 -65.69 13.90
CA GLY A 56 -13.40 -64.37 14.52
C GLY A 56 -12.92 -63.25 13.65
N GLY A 57 -13.89 -62.44 13.15
CA GLY A 57 -13.64 -61.09 12.74
C GLY A 57 -13.10 -60.27 13.93
N GLY A 58 -11.81 -60.33 14.13
CA GLY A 58 -11.13 -59.49 15.13
C GLY A 58 -11.32 -58.03 14.74
N ALA A 59 -12.15 -57.35 15.50
CA ALA A 59 -12.22 -55.89 15.41
C ALA A 59 -10.80 -55.35 15.54
N MET A 60 -10.31 -54.70 14.51
CA MET A 60 -9.03 -53.98 14.57
C MET A 60 -9.02 -53.09 15.82
N PRO A 61 -7.97 -53.11 16.66
CA PRO A 61 -7.92 -52.25 17.79
C PRO A 61 -8.03 -50.77 17.31
N PRO A 62 -8.78 -49.90 18.03
CA PRO A 62 -8.98 -48.51 17.62
C PRO A 62 -7.65 -47.81 17.60
N MET A 63 -7.34 -47.16 16.47
CA MET A 63 -6.10 -46.44 16.28
C MET A 63 -6.16 -45.06 16.99
N PRO A 64 -5.20 -44.73 17.85
CA PRO A 64 -5.12 -43.43 18.47
C PRO A 64 -4.75 -42.38 17.40
N VAL A 65 -5.58 -41.35 17.26
CA VAL A 65 -5.38 -40.26 16.30
C VAL A 65 -5.61 -38.90 16.97
N ASP A 66 -4.80 -37.92 16.61
CA ASP A 66 -5.02 -36.55 17.05
C ASP A 66 -6.14 -35.92 16.20
N VAL A 67 -7.10 -35.30 16.86
CA VAL A 67 -8.22 -34.64 16.20
C VAL A 67 -8.33 -33.19 16.65
N ASP A 68 -8.81 -32.33 15.73
CA ASP A 68 -9.27 -30.96 16.01
C ASP A 68 -10.70 -30.79 15.56
N THR A 69 -11.39 -29.83 16.14
CA THR A 69 -12.78 -29.55 15.82
C THR A 69 -12.88 -28.49 14.73
N ALA A 70 -13.71 -28.76 13.72
CA ALA A 70 -14.06 -27.74 12.72
C ALA A 70 -14.84 -26.61 13.37
N ARG A 71 -14.29 -25.39 13.33
CA ARG A 71 -14.82 -24.20 14.04
C ARG A 71 -15.33 -23.19 13.04
N VAL A 72 -16.31 -22.41 13.50
CA VAL A 72 -16.74 -21.20 12.78
C VAL A 72 -15.89 -20.03 13.25
N ARG A 73 -15.18 -19.38 12.30
CA ARG A 73 -14.37 -18.18 12.57
C ARG A 73 -14.53 -17.19 11.44
N PRO A 74 -14.45 -15.89 11.72
CA PRO A 74 -14.38 -14.91 10.66
C PRO A 74 -13.04 -15.05 9.91
N ILE A 75 -13.13 -15.14 8.58
CA ILE A 75 -11.97 -15.10 7.69
C ILE A 75 -12.02 -13.79 6.91
N ILE A 76 -10.89 -13.12 6.87
CA ILE A 76 -10.68 -11.94 6.07
C ILE A 76 -9.88 -12.36 4.83
N ASP A 77 -10.52 -12.31 3.68
CA ASP A 77 -9.81 -12.40 2.41
C ASP A 77 -9.05 -11.09 2.20
N ALA A 78 -7.74 -11.16 2.15
CA ALA A 78 -6.92 -9.99 1.96
C ALA A 78 -6.02 -10.15 0.72
N VAL A 79 -6.06 -9.15 -0.13
CA VAL A 79 -5.13 -9.03 -1.26
C VAL A 79 -3.86 -8.36 -0.76
N ARG A 80 -2.73 -8.99 -1.04
CA ARG A 80 -1.42 -8.36 -0.85
C ARG A 80 -1.11 -7.53 -2.07
N ALA A 81 -0.71 -6.30 -1.83
CA ALA A 81 -0.35 -5.34 -2.85
C ALA A 81 0.84 -4.52 -2.37
N THR A 82 1.61 -4.02 -3.30
CA THR A 82 2.73 -3.13 -3.02
C THR A 82 2.36 -1.69 -3.31
N GLY A 83 3.10 -0.76 -2.74
CA GLY A 83 2.83 0.65 -2.96
C GLY A 83 3.93 1.53 -2.39
N ARG A 84 3.62 2.81 -2.30
CA ARG A 84 4.51 3.83 -1.73
C ARG A 84 3.73 4.85 -0.91
N ILE A 85 4.44 5.52 -0.03
CA ILE A 85 3.90 6.68 0.68
C ILE A 85 4.15 7.92 -0.17
N GLU A 86 3.13 8.77 -0.28
CA GLU A 86 3.20 10.10 -0.88
C GLU A 86 2.70 11.15 0.10
N ALA A 87 3.21 12.37 -0.03
CA ALA A 87 2.62 13.50 0.68
C ALA A 87 1.23 13.80 0.10
N VAL A 88 0.27 14.16 0.96
CA VAL A 88 -1.07 14.58 0.50
C VAL A 88 -0.96 15.81 -0.40
N GLN A 89 -0.08 16.74 -0.03
CA GLN A 89 0.27 17.92 -0.82
C GLN A 89 1.78 18.08 -0.82
N ALA A 90 2.36 18.29 -1.99
CA ALA A 90 3.76 18.62 -2.18
C ALA A 90 3.83 19.71 -3.25
N VAL A 91 4.59 20.75 -2.97
CA VAL A 91 4.77 21.88 -3.88
C VAL A 91 6.20 22.39 -3.83
N GLU A 92 6.72 22.76 -4.99
CA GLU A 92 7.93 23.53 -5.13
C GLU A 92 7.52 25.00 -5.20
N LEU A 93 7.82 25.74 -4.14
CA LEU A 93 7.48 27.16 -4.04
C LEU A 93 8.42 28.00 -4.90
N ARG A 94 7.85 28.96 -5.58
CA ARG A 94 8.52 29.93 -6.42
C ARG A 94 8.10 31.34 -6.01
N SER A 95 8.86 32.35 -6.41
CA SER A 95 8.47 33.73 -6.19
C SER A 95 7.50 34.20 -7.28
N ASP A 96 6.50 34.98 -6.90
CA ASP A 96 5.62 35.67 -7.86
C ASP A 96 6.28 36.94 -8.42
N GLU A 97 7.23 37.54 -7.66
CA GLU A 97 7.97 38.75 -8.01
C GLU A 97 9.46 38.42 -8.14
N GLN A 98 10.11 39.10 -9.08
CA GLN A 98 11.56 39.00 -9.27
C GLN A 98 12.31 39.96 -8.37
N GLY A 99 13.51 39.59 -7.92
CA GLY A 99 14.33 40.48 -7.10
C GLY A 99 15.38 39.72 -6.26
N ARG A 100 16.08 40.43 -5.40
CA ARG A 100 17.05 39.85 -4.48
C ARG A 100 16.35 39.30 -3.24
N VAL A 101 16.73 38.12 -2.78
CA VAL A 101 16.30 37.56 -1.50
C VAL A 101 16.91 38.37 -0.35
N THR A 102 16.06 38.98 0.46
CA THR A 102 16.48 39.81 1.61
C THR A 102 16.42 39.04 2.92
N ALA A 103 15.49 38.06 3.05
CA ALA A 103 15.40 37.27 4.27
C ALA A 103 14.78 35.89 3.97
N LEU A 104 15.23 34.92 4.78
CA LEU A 104 14.66 33.57 4.88
C LEU A 104 14.18 33.39 6.32
N SER A 105 12.88 33.12 6.50
CA SER A 105 12.23 33.03 7.82
C SER A 105 11.96 31.58 8.23
N PHE A 106 12.75 30.63 7.76
CA PHE A 106 12.60 29.21 8.05
C PHE A 106 13.95 28.48 8.08
N HIS A 107 13.92 27.25 8.60
CA HIS A 107 15.02 26.29 8.49
C HIS A 107 14.53 25.04 7.76
N GLU A 108 15.43 24.31 7.08
CA GLU A 108 15.10 23.03 6.46
C GLU A 108 14.65 22.02 7.54
N GLY A 109 13.58 21.26 7.25
CA GLY A 109 12.95 20.37 8.22
C GLY A 109 11.99 21.03 9.21
N GLN A 110 11.85 22.36 9.19
CA GLN A 110 10.93 23.08 10.08
C GLN A 110 9.48 22.86 9.68
N VAL A 111 8.61 22.69 10.69
CA VAL A 111 7.16 22.71 10.51
C VAL A 111 6.68 24.14 10.44
N VAL A 112 5.88 24.44 9.43
CA VAL A 112 5.29 25.76 9.23
C VAL A 112 3.78 25.68 9.11
N SER A 113 3.08 26.70 9.60
CA SER A 113 1.64 26.83 9.46
C SER A 113 1.29 27.48 8.13
N ARG A 114 0.06 27.28 7.66
CA ARG A 114 -0.48 27.98 6.49
C ARG A 114 -0.37 29.51 6.69
N GLY A 115 0.12 30.21 5.65
CA GLY A 115 0.28 31.67 5.66
C GLY A 115 1.59 32.15 6.30
N ALA A 116 2.40 31.27 6.91
CA ALA A 116 3.69 31.63 7.48
C ALA A 116 4.62 32.25 6.40
N PRO A 117 5.28 33.40 6.65
CA PRO A 117 6.23 33.96 5.72
C PRO A 117 7.47 33.04 5.64
N LEU A 118 7.93 32.76 4.42
CA LEU A 118 9.07 31.88 4.18
C LEU A 118 10.24 32.64 3.57
N VAL A 119 10.01 33.30 2.42
CA VAL A 119 11.04 34.02 1.69
C VAL A 119 10.57 35.45 1.46
N ARG A 120 11.45 36.41 1.68
CA ARG A 120 11.21 37.80 1.34
C ARG A 120 12.14 38.23 0.22
N VAL A 121 11.54 38.75 -0.84
CA VAL A 121 12.23 39.38 -1.97
C VAL A 121 12.24 40.87 -1.73
N ASP A 122 13.25 41.58 -2.22
CA ASP A 122 13.38 43.04 -2.11
C ASP A 122 12.18 43.77 -2.72
N ASP A 123 11.51 44.53 -1.91
CA ASP A 123 10.30 45.28 -2.25
C ASP A 123 10.49 46.80 -2.11
N ALA A 124 11.74 47.28 -1.91
CA ALA A 124 12.05 48.70 -1.64
C ALA A 124 11.55 49.60 -2.78
N MET A 125 11.79 49.22 -4.01
CA MET A 125 11.31 49.99 -5.19
C MET A 125 9.80 50.00 -5.28
N LEU A 126 9.15 48.88 -5.03
CA LEU A 126 7.69 48.78 -5.04
C LEU A 126 7.05 49.63 -3.94
N ARG A 127 7.66 49.70 -2.76
CA ARG A 127 7.22 50.57 -1.65
C ARG A 127 7.32 52.04 -2.01
N ALA A 128 8.43 52.47 -2.61
CA ALA A 128 8.58 53.86 -3.04
C ALA A 128 7.55 54.22 -4.13
N GLN A 129 7.28 53.32 -5.06
CA GLN A 129 6.23 53.50 -6.08
C GLN A 129 4.83 53.56 -5.46
N ALA A 130 4.57 52.71 -4.46
CA ALA A 130 3.27 52.71 -3.77
C ALA A 130 3.06 53.98 -2.96
N GLU A 131 4.08 54.52 -2.32
CA GLU A 131 4.03 55.81 -1.61
C GLU A 131 3.71 56.95 -2.56
N ARG A 132 4.34 56.99 -3.73
CA ARG A 132 4.01 57.94 -4.80
C ARG A 132 2.57 57.81 -5.26
N ALA A 133 2.11 56.59 -5.55
CA ALA A 133 0.72 56.31 -6.00
C ALA A 133 -0.31 56.64 -4.91
N ASP A 134 0.08 56.50 -3.63
CA ASP A 134 -0.75 56.91 -2.49
C ASP A 134 -0.99 58.42 -2.46
N ALA A 135 0.09 59.24 -2.66
CA ALA A 135 -0.01 60.67 -2.76
C ALA A 135 -0.87 61.09 -3.99
N GLU A 136 -0.70 60.44 -5.13
CA GLU A 136 -1.54 60.67 -6.34
C GLU A 136 -3.04 60.36 -6.11
N ARG A 137 -3.33 59.27 -5.39
CA ARG A 137 -4.68 58.88 -4.96
C ARG A 137 -5.29 59.96 -4.04
N ASP A 138 -4.54 60.44 -3.06
CA ASP A 138 -5.03 61.41 -2.13
C ASP A 138 -5.32 62.78 -2.83
N LEU A 139 -4.45 63.20 -3.76
CA LEU A 139 -4.70 64.37 -4.60
C LEU A 139 -5.98 64.23 -5.41
N ALA A 140 -6.18 63.06 -6.08
CA ALA A 140 -7.36 62.79 -6.86
C ALA A 140 -8.66 62.76 -6.01
N ARG A 141 -8.58 62.22 -4.79
CA ARG A 141 -9.71 62.21 -3.83
C ARG A 141 -10.05 63.61 -3.35
N GLN A 142 -9.04 64.47 -3.04
CA GLN A 142 -9.26 65.86 -2.68
C GLN A 142 -9.88 66.64 -3.80
N GLN A 143 -9.45 66.42 -5.06
CA GLN A 143 -10.02 67.02 -6.24
C GLN A 143 -11.48 66.62 -6.45
N LEU A 144 -11.81 65.32 -6.32
CA LEU A 144 -13.16 64.78 -6.37
C LEU A 144 -14.03 65.45 -5.29
N ALA A 145 -13.57 65.49 -4.06
CA ALA A 145 -14.35 66.12 -2.98
C ALA A 145 -14.58 67.62 -3.21
N ARG A 146 -13.62 68.30 -3.87
CA ARG A 146 -13.79 69.72 -4.28
C ARG A 146 -14.84 69.85 -5.37
N VAL A 147 -14.79 69.09 -6.43
CA VAL A 147 -15.74 69.10 -7.52
C VAL A 147 -17.15 68.74 -7.04
N GLN A 148 -17.26 67.77 -6.11
CA GLN A 148 -18.55 67.44 -5.47
C GLN A 148 -19.16 68.62 -4.77
N ARG A 149 -18.40 69.33 -3.91
CA ARG A 149 -18.87 70.56 -3.21
C ARG A 149 -19.31 71.67 -4.19
N LEU A 150 -18.53 71.86 -5.27
CA LEU A 150 -18.90 72.83 -6.32
C LEU A 150 -20.16 72.41 -7.07
N ARG A 151 -20.36 71.12 -7.29
CA ARG A 151 -21.56 70.54 -7.89
C ARG A 151 -22.80 70.78 -7.03
N ASP A 152 -22.68 70.63 -5.71
CA ASP A 152 -23.74 70.85 -4.74
C ASP A 152 -24.15 72.31 -4.74
N GLN A 153 -23.23 73.22 -5.10
CA GLN A 153 -23.44 74.69 -5.27
C GLN A 153 -23.83 75.09 -6.69
N ASN A 154 -24.11 74.09 -7.59
CA ASN A 154 -24.39 74.30 -9.02
C ASN A 154 -23.25 74.98 -9.80
N ALA A 155 -21.97 74.94 -9.29
CA ALA A 155 -20.82 75.57 -9.88
C ALA A 155 -19.90 74.61 -10.65
N ALA A 156 -20.28 73.34 -10.83
CA ALA A 156 -19.56 72.33 -11.62
C ALA A 156 -20.53 71.54 -12.52
N THR A 157 -20.05 71.06 -13.68
CA THR A 157 -20.83 70.29 -14.62
C THR A 157 -20.87 68.79 -14.23
N PRO A 158 -21.90 68.02 -14.67
CA PRO A 158 -21.91 66.55 -14.52
C PRO A 158 -20.65 65.91 -15.07
N ALA A 159 -20.17 66.39 -16.22
CA ALA A 159 -18.96 65.87 -16.88
C ALA A 159 -17.68 66.12 -16.04
N ASP A 160 -17.60 67.23 -15.30
CA ASP A 160 -16.45 67.48 -14.40
C ASP A 160 -16.47 66.52 -13.22
N LEU A 161 -17.67 66.21 -12.67
CA LEU A 161 -17.79 65.22 -11.60
C LEU A 161 -17.42 63.84 -12.07
N GLU A 162 -17.91 63.44 -13.22
CA GLU A 162 -17.58 62.11 -13.81
C GLU A 162 -16.08 61.97 -14.08
N ARG A 163 -15.42 63.01 -14.58
CA ARG A 163 -14.00 63.06 -14.83
C ARG A 163 -13.19 62.92 -13.51
N ALA A 164 -13.61 63.69 -12.48
CA ALA A 164 -12.96 63.63 -11.17
C ALA A 164 -13.15 62.25 -10.50
N GLN A 165 -14.33 61.66 -10.63
CA GLN A 165 -14.61 60.30 -10.16
C GLN A 165 -13.75 59.24 -10.88
N ALA A 166 -13.62 59.35 -12.21
CA ALA A 166 -12.77 58.45 -12.99
C ALA A 166 -11.31 58.54 -12.56
N ALA A 167 -10.78 59.76 -12.40
CA ALA A 167 -9.40 59.99 -11.92
C ALA A 167 -9.16 59.37 -10.54
N ALA A 168 -10.07 59.59 -9.58
CA ALA A 168 -9.96 59.01 -8.25
C ALA A 168 -9.99 57.48 -8.25
N ARG A 169 -10.85 56.88 -9.10
CA ARG A 169 -10.90 55.42 -9.27
C ARG A 169 -9.61 54.86 -9.88
N THR A 170 -9.09 55.50 -10.92
CA THR A 170 -7.82 55.10 -11.57
C THR A 170 -6.66 55.18 -10.58
N ALA A 171 -6.47 56.29 -9.86
CA ALA A 171 -5.41 56.40 -8.87
C ALA A 171 -5.53 55.37 -7.73
N THR A 172 -6.75 55.06 -7.29
CA THR A 172 -7.00 54.02 -6.28
C THR A 172 -6.64 52.62 -6.81
N ALA A 173 -6.95 52.33 -8.06
CA ALA A 173 -6.62 51.05 -8.69
C ALA A 173 -5.10 50.89 -8.87
N THR A 174 -4.39 51.95 -9.26
CA THR A 174 -2.91 51.91 -9.39
C THR A 174 -2.26 51.59 -8.07
N LEU A 175 -2.65 52.23 -6.97
CA LEU A 175 -2.14 51.95 -5.65
C LEU A 175 -2.41 50.48 -5.22
N ALA A 176 -3.62 50.01 -5.48
CA ALA A 176 -4.00 48.62 -5.14
C ALA A 176 -3.14 47.57 -5.86
N VAL A 177 -2.76 47.79 -7.13
CA VAL A 177 -1.85 46.90 -7.88
C VAL A 177 -0.48 46.86 -7.22
N LEU A 178 0.10 48.03 -6.87
CA LEU A 178 1.42 48.08 -6.20
C LEU A 178 1.40 47.43 -4.82
N GLN A 179 0.33 47.60 -4.06
CA GLN A 179 0.14 46.93 -2.78
C GLN A 179 0.07 45.40 -2.93
N LEU A 180 -0.57 44.91 -3.96
CA LEU A 180 -0.61 43.48 -4.28
C LEU A 180 0.77 42.94 -4.64
N GLN A 181 1.57 43.66 -5.43
CA GLN A 181 2.94 43.28 -5.77
C GLN A 181 3.84 43.25 -4.52
N ILE A 182 3.71 44.22 -3.60
CA ILE A 182 4.40 44.21 -2.30
C ILE A 182 4.00 43.00 -1.47
N GLN A 183 2.72 42.62 -1.45
CA GLN A 183 2.28 41.42 -0.76
C GLN A 183 2.90 40.15 -1.36
N ARG A 184 2.99 40.06 -2.70
CA ARG A 184 3.58 38.94 -3.44
C ARG A 184 5.10 38.87 -3.32
N SER A 185 5.78 39.95 -2.96
CA SER A 185 7.22 39.95 -2.65
C SER A 185 7.55 39.11 -1.40
N THR A 186 6.54 38.72 -0.61
CA THR A 186 6.70 37.78 0.49
C THR A 186 6.02 36.45 0.15
N VAL A 187 6.84 35.42 -0.13
CA VAL A 187 6.36 34.06 -0.38
C VAL A 187 5.92 33.44 0.92
N ARG A 188 4.69 32.95 0.96
CA ARG A 188 4.07 32.34 2.15
C ARG A 188 3.71 30.89 1.91
N ALA A 189 3.64 30.11 2.99
CA ALA A 189 3.21 28.72 2.94
C ALA A 189 1.73 28.61 2.52
N PRO A 190 1.38 27.93 1.41
CA PRO A 190 0.00 27.77 0.96
C PRO A 190 -0.80 26.81 1.85
N PHE A 191 -0.14 25.88 2.53
CA PHE A 191 -0.70 24.93 3.49
C PHE A 191 0.28 24.70 4.65
N ALA A 192 -0.19 24.10 5.73
CA ALA A 192 0.66 23.67 6.83
C ALA A 192 1.45 22.41 6.45
N GLY A 193 2.77 22.42 6.70
CA GLY A 193 3.63 21.32 6.29
C GLY A 193 5.04 21.44 6.82
N VAL A 194 5.94 20.63 6.29
CA VAL A 194 7.37 20.68 6.57
C VAL A 194 8.11 21.24 5.36
N VAL A 195 8.98 22.19 5.64
CA VAL A 195 9.91 22.72 4.62
C VAL A 195 10.96 21.67 4.33
N GLY A 196 11.09 21.30 3.08
CA GLY A 196 12.11 20.37 2.60
C GLY A 196 13.41 21.11 2.23
N GLN A 197 13.95 20.77 1.06
CA GLN A 197 15.19 21.35 0.56
C GLN A 197 15.00 22.83 0.16
N ARG A 198 15.98 23.65 0.49
CA ARG A 198 16.13 25.04 0.09
C ARG A 198 17.04 25.14 -1.12
N PHE A 199 16.66 25.93 -2.11
CA PHE A 199 17.42 26.13 -3.35
C PHE A 199 18.05 27.50 -3.46
N VAL A 200 17.75 28.44 -2.54
CA VAL A 200 18.19 29.84 -2.60
C VAL A 200 18.79 30.29 -1.29
N SER A 201 19.66 31.28 -1.34
CA SER A 201 20.29 31.92 -0.19
C SER A 201 19.96 33.41 -0.12
N VAL A 202 20.13 34.01 1.06
CA VAL A 202 20.01 35.46 1.21
C VAL A 202 21.07 36.13 0.33
N GLY A 203 20.63 37.09 -0.49
CA GLY A 203 21.48 37.76 -1.47
C GLY A 203 21.33 37.26 -2.90
N ASP A 204 20.77 36.08 -3.11
CA ASP A 204 20.51 35.54 -4.46
C ASP A 204 19.46 36.37 -5.19
N TYR A 205 19.62 36.50 -6.51
CA TYR A 205 18.61 37.08 -7.37
C TYR A 205 17.68 35.98 -7.92
N VAL A 206 16.40 36.12 -7.67
CA VAL A 206 15.37 35.14 -8.07
C VAL A 206 14.42 35.71 -9.10
N THR A 207 13.89 34.82 -9.95
CA THR A 207 12.87 35.10 -10.93
C THR A 207 11.63 34.24 -10.64
N THR A 208 10.54 34.45 -11.36
CA THR A 208 9.32 33.65 -11.22
C THR A 208 9.49 32.16 -11.60
N SER A 209 10.56 31.82 -12.33
CA SER A 209 10.92 30.43 -12.67
C SER A 209 11.85 29.76 -11.67
N THR A 210 12.51 30.54 -10.79
CA THR A 210 13.50 30.03 -9.84
C THR A 210 12.81 29.27 -8.70
N PRO A 211 13.14 27.98 -8.47
CA PRO A 211 12.65 27.27 -7.30
C PRO A 211 13.29 27.83 -6.04
N LEU A 212 12.49 28.04 -4.99
CA LEU A 212 12.97 28.57 -3.71
C LEU A 212 13.14 27.48 -2.67
N LEU A 213 12.14 26.67 -2.50
CA LEU A 213 12.11 25.56 -1.54
C LEU A 213 11.00 24.57 -1.88
N THR A 214 11.06 23.39 -1.28
CA THR A 214 9.95 22.44 -1.29
C THR A 214 9.14 22.51 0.00
N LEU A 215 7.82 22.38 -0.10
CA LEU A 215 6.91 22.28 1.04
C LEU A 215 6.03 21.05 0.88
N GLN A 216 5.94 20.22 1.93
CA GLN A 216 5.19 18.97 1.89
C GLN A 216 4.35 18.79 3.16
N THR A 217 3.13 18.27 3.02
CA THR A 217 2.37 17.78 4.17
C THR A 217 3.05 16.56 4.77
N ILE A 218 3.05 16.46 6.11
CA ILE A 218 3.65 15.32 6.81
C ILE A 218 2.61 14.49 7.56
N ASP A 219 1.49 15.07 7.92
CA ASP A 219 0.37 14.40 8.58
C ASP A 219 -0.96 15.02 8.09
N PRO A 220 -1.87 14.22 7.55
CA PRO A 220 -1.72 12.80 7.20
C PRO A 220 -0.79 12.58 5.99
N GLN A 221 -0.37 11.32 5.79
CA GLN A 221 0.29 10.87 4.58
C GLN A 221 -0.69 10.10 3.69
N ARG A 222 -0.32 9.88 2.44
CA ARG A 222 -1.11 9.11 1.49
C ARG A 222 -0.39 7.80 1.13
N ALA A 223 -1.04 6.68 1.40
CA ALA A 223 -0.61 5.38 0.92
C ALA A 223 -1.16 5.20 -0.50
N VAL A 224 -0.27 5.05 -1.48
CA VAL A 224 -0.62 4.76 -2.88
C VAL A 224 -0.28 3.32 -3.15
N ILE A 225 -1.28 2.53 -3.51
CA ILE A 225 -1.22 1.07 -3.58
C ILE A 225 -1.66 0.63 -4.98
N GLU A 226 -0.94 -0.32 -5.55
CA GLU A 226 -1.25 -0.90 -6.85
C GLU A 226 -1.92 -2.27 -6.68
N VAL A 227 -3.22 -2.32 -6.92
CA VAL A 227 -4.03 -3.54 -6.75
C VAL A 227 -4.29 -4.19 -8.11
N PRO A 228 -4.03 -5.50 -8.30
CA PRO A 228 -4.32 -6.19 -9.56
C PRO A 228 -5.80 -6.09 -9.97
N GLU A 229 -6.08 -5.87 -11.27
CA GLU A 229 -7.43 -5.64 -11.83
C GLU A 229 -8.45 -6.73 -11.49
N ARG A 230 -8.00 -8.00 -11.33
CA ARG A 230 -8.87 -9.11 -10.93
C ARG A 230 -9.60 -8.89 -9.59
N HIS A 231 -9.13 -7.95 -8.77
CA HIS A 231 -9.72 -7.59 -7.48
C HIS A 231 -10.52 -6.28 -7.53
N ALA A 232 -10.71 -5.69 -8.72
CA ALA A 232 -11.38 -4.40 -8.93
C ALA A 232 -12.76 -4.34 -8.28
N SER A 233 -13.57 -5.40 -8.46
CA SER A 233 -14.94 -5.47 -7.92
C SER A 233 -15.01 -5.47 -6.39
N ALA A 234 -13.91 -5.80 -5.72
CA ALA A 234 -13.84 -5.85 -4.26
C ALA A 234 -13.38 -4.52 -3.65
N LEU A 235 -12.94 -3.55 -4.47
CA LEU A 235 -12.48 -2.25 -3.99
C LEU A 235 -13.65 -1.33 -3.67
N LYS A 236 -13.62 -0.69 -2.49
CA LYS A 236 -14.64 0.26 -2.05
C LYS A 236 -14.00 1.47 -1.37
N LEU A 237 -14.57 2.63 -1.60
CA LEU A 237 -14.22 3.84 -0.85
C LEU A 237 -14.50 3.64 0.64
N GLY A 238 -13.65 4.20 1.50
CA GLY A 238 -13.76 4.06 2.95
C GLY A 238 -13.22 2.73 3.51
N GLN A 239 -12.79 1.81 2.66
CA GLN A 239 -12.20 0.54 3.05
C GLN A 239 -10.88 0.75 3.81
N THR A 240 -10.63 -0.10 4.80
CA THR A 240 -9.39 -0.07 5.57
C THR A 240 -8.30 -0.89 4.89
N VAL A 241 -7.11 -0.32 4.82
CA VAL A 241 -5.90 -0.96 4.33
C VAL A 241 -4.86 -0.98 5.43
N GLU A 242 -4.42 -2.15 5.80
CA GLU A 242 -3.25 -2.32 6.67
C GLU A 242 -1.99 -2.38 5.83
N PHE A 243 -0.94 -1.71 6.26
CA PHE A 243 0.34 -1.77 5.56
C PHE A 243 1.53 -1.70 6.52
N ASN A 244 2.63 -2.26 6.09
CA ASN A 244 3.90 -2.22 6.78
C ASN A 244 4.92 -1.42 5.97
N VAL A 245 5.84 -0.78 6.66
CA VAL A 245 7.00 -0.10 6.06
C VAL A 245 8.29 -0.79 6.53
N ALA A 246 9.25 -0.92 5.63
CA ALA A 246 10.52 -1.58 5.96
C ALA A 246 11.32 -0.85 7.07
N ALA A 247 11.09 0.46 7.22
CA ALA A 247 11.76 1.27 8.24
C ALA A 247 11.27 1.00 9.68
N GLU A 248 10.09 0.39 9.84
CA GLU A 248 9.48 0.08 11.15
C GLU A 248 9.01 -1.39 11.16
N PRO A 249 9.93 -2.34 11.27
CA PRO A 249 9.58 -3.76 11.27
C PRO A 249 8.68 -4.09 12.48
N GLY A 250 7.57 -4.79 12.21
CA GLY A 250 6.62 -5.22 13.23
C GLY A 250 5.55 -4.20 13.60
N ARG A 251 5.59 -2.98 13.05
CA ARG A 251 4.53 -1.99 13.23
C ARG A 251 3.62 -1.95 12.01
N ALA A 252 2.33 -2.25 12.22
CA ALA A 252 1.31 -2.08 11.20
C ALA A 252 0.74 -0.67 11.24
N PHE A 253 0.59 -0.08 10.08
CA PHE A 253 -0.08 1.21 9.87
C PHE A 253 -1.41 0.96 9.17
N VAL A 254 -2.33 1.90 9.33
CA VAL A 254 -3.66 1.81 8.76
C VAL A 254 -3.93 3.03 7.90
N ALA A 255 -4.38 2.80 6.67
CA ALA A 255 -4.91 3.83 5.80
C ALA A 255 -6.38 3.59 5.50
N ARG A 256 -7.13 4.66 5.26
CA ARG A 256 -8.50 4.60 4.78
C ARG A 256 -8.56 5.02 3.33
N VAL A 257 -9.10 4.16 2.47
CA VAL A 257 -9.23 4.41 1.03
C VAL A 257 -10.11 5.65 0.79
N ASP A 258 -9.53 6.66 0.17
CA ASP A 258 -10.20 7.92 -0.21
C ASP A 258 -10.36 8.06 -1.72
N PHE A 259 -9.59 7.30 -2.51
CA PHE A 259 -9.63 7.35 -3.96
C PHE A 259 -9.31 5.98 -4.58
N ILE A 260 -10.05 5.62 -5.61
CA ILE A 260 -9.81 4.44 -6.46
C ILE A 260 -9.79 4.96 -7.90
N ASP A 261 -8.68 4.71 -8.60
CA ASP A 261 -8.55 5.16 -9.98
C ASP A 261 -9.55 4.41 -10.88
N PRO A 262 -10.40 5.12 -11.65
CA PRO A 262 -11.31 4.49 -12.59
C PRO A 262 -10.61 3.84 -13.80
N VAL A 263 -9.30 4.12 -13.99
CA VAL A 263 -8.52 3.63 -15.12
C VAL A 263 -7.55 2.54 -14.66
N VAL A 264 -7.57 1.41 -15.36
CA VAL A 264 -6.57 0.34 -15.18
C VAL A 264 -5.28 0.73 -15.90
N GLN A 265 -4.16 0.66 -15.19
CA GLN A 265 -2.85 0.90 -15.78
C GLN A 265 -2.45 -0.28 -16.70
N ASN A 266 -2.26 0.00 -17.99
CA ASN A 266 -2.00 -1.03 -18.99
C ASN A 266 -0.66 -1.74 -18.84
N THR A 267 0.33 -1.10 -18.21
CA THR A 267 1.70 -1.63 -18.08
C THR A 267 1.77 -2.87 -17.20
N ASN A 268 1.05 -2.87 -16.08
CA ASN A 268 1.08 -3.93 -15.05
C ASN A 268 -0.31 -4.46 -14.70
N ARG A 269 -1.36 -4.00 -15.37
CA ARG A 269 -2.77 -4.36 -15.13
C ARG A 269 -3.17 -4.19 -13.68
N THR A 270 -2.84 -3.04 -13.12
CA THR A 270 -3.20 -2.66 -11.75
C THR A 270 -4.12 -1.45 -11.73
N ILE A 271 -4.87 -1.34 -10.65
CA ILE A 271 -5.69 -0.18 -10.31
C ILE A 271 -4.99 0.55 -9.17
N MET A 272 -4.79 1.85 -9.33
CA MET A 272 -4.24 2.69 -8.29
C MET A 272 -5.30 2.99 -7.23
N VAL A 273 -5.00 2.64 -5.99
CA VAL A 273 -5.83 2.93 -4.81
C VAL A 273 -5.04 3.85 -3.90
N LYS A 274 -5.66 4.96 -3.48
CA LYS A 274 -5.05 5.89 -2.54
C LYS A 274 -5.83 5.85 -1.22
N GLY A 275 -5.11 5.90 -0.11
CA GLY A 275 -5.71 5.95 1.21
C GLY A 275 -4.98 6.92 2.13
N LEU A 276 -5.71 7.60 2.98
CA LEU A 276 -5.15 8.50 3.98
C LEU A 276 -4.70 7.72 5.21
N ALA A 277 -3.45 7.90 5.61
CA ALA A 277 -2.83 7.31 6.78
C ALA A 277 -2.42 8.40 7.77
N PRO A 278 -2.93 8.41 9.00
CA PRO A 278 -2.47 9.29 10.06
C PRO A 278 -0.98 9.07 10.36
N ASN A 279 -0.24 10.13 10.59
CA ASN A 279 1.21 10.09 10.83
C ASN A 279 1.63 10.95 12.03
N PRO A 280 1.02 10.78 13.23
CA PRO A 280 1.29 11.65 14.38
C PRO A 280 2.76 11.62 14.84
N GLY A 281 3.43 10.51 14.67
CA GLY A 281 4.86 10.34 14.99
C GLY A 281 5.81 10.78 13.87
N ARG A 282 5.33 11.23 12.72
CA ARG A 282 6.13 11.59 11.53
C ARG A 282 7.08 10.49 11.05
N VAL A 283 6.71 9.25 11.30
CA VAL A 283 7.48 8.06 10.93
C VAL A 283 7.38 7.79 9.44
N LEU A 284 6.18 7.94 8.88
CA LEU A 284 5.93 7.78 7.45
C LEU A 284 6.51 8.98 6.70
N LYS A 285 7.42 8.70 5.76
CA LYS A 285 8.02 9.71 4.88
C LYS A 285 7.63 9.44 3.44
N PRO A 286 7.35 10.48 2.64
CA PRO A 286 7.13 10.33 1.21
C PRO A 286 8.29 9.58 0.54
N GLY A 287 7.96 8.68 -0.39
CA GLY A 287 8.93 7.81 -1.07
C GLY A 287 9.16 6.45 -0.39
N MET A 288 8.70 6.24 0.84
CA MET A 288 8.80 4.92 1.48
C MET A 288 7.98 3.88 0.74
N PHE A 289 8.57 2.70 0.53
CA PHE A 289 7.89 1.52 0.02
C PHE A 289 7.01 0.89 1.11
N ILE A 290 5.84 0.41 0.71
CA ILE A 290 4.89 -0.25 1.60
C ILE A 290 4.43 -1.59 1.03
N GLU A 291 4.22 -2.54 1.94
CA GLU A 291 3.50 -3.78 1.68
C GLU A 291 2.12 -3.68 2.34
N ALA A 292 1.09 -3.64 1.51
CA ALA A 292 -0.28 -3.44 1.93
C ALA A 292 -1.09 -4.73 1.91
N ARG A 293 -2.01 -4.85 2.86
CA ARG A 293 -3.04 -5.89 2.92
C ARG A 293 -4.41 -5.22 2.88
N LEU A 294 -5.08 -5.40 1.77
CA LEU A 294 -6.42 -4.87 1.55
C LEU A 294 -7.44 -5.97 1.79
N ALA A 295 -8.29 -5.83 2.80
CA ALA A 295 -9.38 -6.75 3.05
C ALA A 295 -10.43 -6.63 1.94
N THR A 296 -10.61 -7.67 1.13
CA THR A 296 -11.54 -7.68 -0.01
C THR A 296 -12.89 -8.29 0.33
N ALA A 297 -12.91 -9.26 1.23
CA ALA A 297 -14.14 -9.86 1.74
C ALA A 297 -13.94 -10.32 3.19
N THR A 298 -14.98 -10.14 4.01
CA THR A 298 -15.04 -10.71 5.35
C THR A 298 -16.15 -11.73 5.37
N ARG A 299 -15.82 -13.01 5.57
CA ARG A 299 -16.78 -14.07 5.77
C ARG A 299 -16.88 -14.37 7.26
N ALA A 300 -17.94 -13.86 7.90
CA ALA A 300 -18.12 -13.96 9.35
C ALA A 300 -18.27 -15.42 9.84
N ASN A 301 -18.86 -16.28 9.03
CA ASN A 301 -19.23 -17.65 9.37
C ASN A 301 -18.45 -18.69 8.53
N ALA A 302 -17.16 -18.49 8.32
CA ALA A 302 -16.34 -19.45 7.59
C ALA A 302 -16.02 -20.67 8.49
N ILE A 303 -16.18 -21.87 7.93
CA ILE A 303 -15.79 -23.10 8.60
C ILE A 303 -14.29 -23.28 8.40
N VAL A 304 -13.54 -23.36 9.48
CA VAL A 304 -12.08 -23.52 9.45
C VAL A 304 -11.66 -24.82 10.11
N ILE A 305 -10.66 -25.47 9.52
CA ILE A 305 -9.96 -26.62 10.07
C ILE A 305 -8.46 -26.35 10.16
N ALA A 306 -7.75 -27.10 10.97
CA ALA A 306 -6.28 -27.05 11.00
C ALA A 306 -5.71 -27.39 9.63
N GLU A 307 -4.68 -26.65 9.18
CA GLU A 307 -4.04 -26.90 7.87
C GLU A 307 -3.43 -28.31 7.77
N ASP A 308 -2.94 -28.86 8.90
CA ASP A 308 -2.40 -30.21 9.02
C ASP A 308 -3.43 -31.32 8.76
N ALA A 309 -4.75 -31.00 8.82
CA ALA A 309 -5.83 -31.95 8.57
C ALA A 309 -6.06 -32.24 7.08
N VAL A 310 -5.53 -31.39 6.20
CA VAL A 310 -5.76 -31.50 4.75
C VAL A 310 -4.72 -32.39 4.12
N GLN A 311 -5.21 -33.45 3.46
CA GLN A 311 -4.38 -34.33 2.66
C GLN A 311 -4.60 -34.04 1.17
N PRO A 312 -3.60 -33.51 0.46
CA PRO A 312 -3.70 -33.26 -0.97
C PRO A 312 -3.56 -34.57 -1.75
N LEU A 313 -4.50 -34.83 -2.65
CA LEU A 313 -4.44 -35.87 -3.66
C LEU A 313 -4.26 -35.24 -5.05
N ARG A 314 -3.90 -36.06 -6.05
CA ARG A 314 -3.65 -35.56 -7.42
C ARG A 314 -4.80 -34.75 -8.01
N THR A 315 -6.05 -35.05 -7.66
CA THR A 315 -7.27 -34.47 -8.27
C THR A 315 -8.17 -33.75 -7.27
N ALA A 316 -7.94 -33.87 -5.95
CA ALA A 316 -8.81 -33.31 -4.93
C ALA A 316 -8.08 -33.19 -3.59
N ASN A 317 -8.58 -32.34 -2.70
CA ASN A 317 -8.18 -32.32 -1.31
C ASN A 317 -9.15 -33.16 -0.50
N ILE A 318 -8.63 -33.94 0.42
CA ILE A 318 -9.44 -34.76 1.32
C ILE A 318 -9.14 -34.46 2.77
N VAL A 319 -10.12 -34.72 3.61
CA VAL A 319 -9.99 -34.73 5.06
C VAL A 319 -10.59 -36.02 5.62
N TRP A 320 -10.08 -36.44 6.76
CA TRP A 320 -10.62 -37.55 7.52
C TRP A 320 -11.47 -37.03 8.67
N VAL A 321 -12.75 -37.36 8.66
CA VAL A 321 -13.69 -36.95 9.71
C VAL A 321 -14.01 -38.17 10.58
N VAL A 322 -14.12 -37.96 11.90
CA VAL A 322 -14.53 -38.99 12.83
C VAL A 322 -16.05 -39.08 12.85
N ASP A 323 -16.60 -40.10 12.25
CA ASP A 323 -18.06 -40.38 12.25
C ASP A 323 -18.33 -41.66 13.09
N LYS A 324 -19.04 -41.49 14.20
CA LYS A 324 -19.38 -42.59 15.13
C LYS A 324 -18.20 -43.47 15.53
N GLY A 325 -17.04 -42.82 15.78
CA GLY A 325 -15.81 -43.53 16.16
C GLY A 325 -15.07 -44.23 15.01
N LYS A 326 -15.44 -43.98 13.75
CA LYS A 326 -14.78 -44.49 12.56
C LYS A 326 -14.27 -43.36 11.65
N ALA A 327 -13.20 -43.66 10.91
CA ALA A 327 -12.67 -42.76 9.90
C ALA A 327 -13.59 -42.70 8.69
N SER A 328 -14.02 -41.52 8.29
CA SER A 328 -14.72 -41.24 7.06
C SER A 328 -13.97 -40.28 6.19
N ARG A 329 -13.61 -40.68 4.98
CA ARG A 329 -12.92 -39.86 4.01
C ARG A 329 -13.88 -38.92 3.30
N ARG A 330 -13.63 -37.61 3.33
CA ARG A 330 -14.45 -36.66 2.62
C ARG A 330 -13.61 -35.76 1.70
N VAL A 331 -14.10 -35.58 0.50
CA VAL A 331 -13.55 -34.59 -0.44
C VAL A 331 -14.02 -33.22 0.00
N VAL A 332 -13.07 -32.30 0.07
CA VAL A 332 -13.31 -30.91 0.51
C VAL A 332 -12.90 -29.91 -0.55
N GLN A 333 -13.67 -28.83 -0.65
CA GLN A 333 -13.27 -27.64 -1.37
C GLN A 333 -12.70 -26.65 -0.38
N LEU A 334 -11.46 -26.23 -0.62
CA LEU A 334 -10.75 -25.30 0.23
C LEU A 334 -10.97 -23.86 -0.24
N GLY A 335 -11.07 -22.94 0.71
CA GLY A 335 -11.13 -21.51 0.50
C GLY A 335 -9.84 -20.81 0.89
N ALA A 336 -9.97 -19.70 1.60
CA ALA A 336 -8.86 -18.89 2.07
C ALA A 336 -8.02 -19.61 3.12
N ARG A 337 -6.69 -19.33 3.12
CA ARG A 337 -5.75 -19.84 4.13
C ARG A 337 -5.36 -18.71 5.08
N SER A 338 -5.31 -19.04 6.34
CA SER A 338 -4.82 -18.17 7.42
C SER A 338 -3.78 -18.91 8.24
N ALA A 339 -3.02 -18.22 9.09
CA ALA A 339 -1.94 -18.85 9.86
C ALA A 339 -2.43 -20.09 10.64
N GLY A 340 -2.03 -21.29 10.16
CA GLY A 340 -2.33 -22.59 10.77
C GLY A 340 -3.76 -23.12 10.52
N PHE A 341 -4.60 -22.42 9.76
CA PHE A 341 -5.98 -22.81 9.44
C PHE A 341 -6.30 -22.63 7.96
N VAL A 342 -7.19 -23.47 7.46
CA VAL A 342 -7.72 -23.37 6.10
C VAL A 342 -9.26 -23.37 6.15
N GLU A 343 -9.87 -22.53 5.34
CA GLU A 343 -11.31 -22.49 5.16
C GLU A 343 -11.78 -23.69 4.33
N VAL A 344 -12.88 -24.28 4.75
CA VAL A 344 -13.57 -25.34 4.02
C VAL A 344 -14.89 -24.79 3.51
N LEU A 345 -15.00 -24.68 2.17
CA LEU A 345 -16.21 -24.20 1.51
C LEU A 345 -17.30 -25.28 1.44
N SER A 346 -16.89 -26.56 1.35
CA SER A 346 -17.78 -27.69 1.32
C SER A 346 -17.09 -28.98 1.79
N GLY A 347 -17.87 -29.92 2.36
CA GLY A 347 -17.41 -31.26 2.76
C GLY A 347 -17.30 -31.50 4.26
N VAL A 348 -17.24 -30.43 5.10
CA VAL A 348 -17.18 -30.53 6.57
C VAL A 348 -18.24 -29.61 7.18
N LYS A 349 -18.85 -30.04 8.28
CA LYS A 349 -19.83 -29.26 9.04
C LYS A 349 -19.18 -28.67 10.29
N PRO A 350 -19.71 -27.55 10.79
CA PRO A 350 -19.27 -27.00 12.07
C PRO A 350 -19.43 -28.03 13.21
N GLY A 351 -18.42 -28.16 14.06
CA GLY A 351 -18.42 -29.08 15.19
C GLY A 351 -17.95 -30.50 14.88
N GLU A 352 -17.74 -30.87 13.62
CA GLU A 352 -17.17 -32.19 13.28
C GLU A 352 -15.71 -32.29 13.71
N LEU A 353 -15.32 -33.49 14.15
CA LEU A 353 -13.94 -33.80 14.52
C LEU A 353 -13.17 -34.22 13.26
N VAL A 354 -12.08 -33.51 12.97
CA VAL A 354 -11.21 -33.75 11.81
C VAL A 354 -9.86 -34.24 12.31
N VAL A 355 -9.34 -35.30 11.69
CA VAL A 355 -8.05 -35.89 12.05
C VAL A 355 -6.91 -34.98 11.58
N VAL A 356 -5.99 -34.66 12.49
CA VAL A 356 -4.83 -33.77 12.24
C VAL A 356 -3.50 -34.52 12.31
N GLY A 357 -3.48 -35.74 12.83
CA GLY A 357 -2.27 -36.57 12.95
C GLY A 357 -2.52 -38.01 12.56
N GLY A 358 -1.50 -38.68 11.97
CA GLY A 358 -1.58 -40.08 11.58
C GLY A 358 -2.26 -40.33 10.21
N LEU A 359 -2.41 -39.31 9.38
CA LEU A 359 -3.12 -39.33 8.09
C LEU A 359 -2.61 -40.39 7.10
N GLU A 360 -1.32 -40.74 7.14
CA GLU A 360 -0.69 -41.68 6.22
C GLU A 360 -1.17 -43.14 6.37
N ARG A 361 -1.72 -43.48 7.55
CA ARG A 361 -2.16 -44.83 7.89
C ARG A 361 -3.69 -45.00 7.90
N MET A 362 -4.42 -43.98 7.46
CA MET A 362 -5.87 -43.93 7.54
C MET A 362 -6.53 -44.73 6.42
N GLY A 363 -7.53 -45.51 6.79
CA GLY A 363 -8.41 -46.23 5.87
C GLY A 363 -9.87 -45.94 6.15
N GLU A 364 -10.72 -46.02 5.10
CA GLU A 364 -12.17 -45.82 5.22
C GLU A 364 -12.75 -46.85 6.21
N GLY A 365 -13.58 -46.40 7.15
CA GLY A 365 -14.26 -47.23 8.13
C GLY A 365 -13.38 -47.72 9.30
N MET A 366 -12.11 -47.33 9.38
CA MET A 366 -11.18 -47.75 10.45
C MET A 366 -11.66 -47.23 11.82
N PRO A 367 -11.71 -48.07 12.87
CA PRO A 367 -12.07 -47.64 14.20
C PRO A 367 -11.00 -46.71 14.78
N LEU A 368 -11.40 -45.52 15.30
CA LEU A 368 -10.52 -44.50 15.82
C LEU A 368 -10.74 -44.29 17.30
N MET A 369 -9.63 -44.05 18.01
CA MET A 369 -9.66 -43.47 19.34
C MET A 369 -9.19 -41.99 19.24
N ALA A 370 -10.15 -41.08 19.23
CA ALA A 370 -9.90 -39.66 19.09
C ALA A 370 -9.22 -39.12 20.36
N LYS A 371 -8.03 -38.56 20.21
CA LYS A 371 -7.34 -37.79 21.23
C LYS A 371 -7.40 -36.32 20.84
N SER A 372 -8.17 -35.54 21.58
CA SER A 372 -8.26 -34.11 21.31
C SER A 372 -6.88 -33.46 21.45
N ARG A 373 -6.39 -32.85 20.38
CA ARG A 373 -5.22 -31.99 20.45
C ARG A 373 -5.62 -30.73 21.22
N ALA A 374 -4.87 -30.37 22.27
CA ALA A 374 -5.05 -29.06 22.91
C ALA A 374 -4.93 -27.96 21.84
N PRO A 375 -5.86 -26.99 21.80
CA PRO A 375 -5.83 -25.95 20.77
C PRO A 375 -4.49 -25.23 20.85
N GLN A 376 -3.65 -25.36 19.82
CA GLN A 376 -2.51 -24.46 19.63
C GLN A 376 -3.07 -23.10 19.21
N LEU A 377 -3.45 -22.32 20.24
CA LEU A 377 -3.73 -20.92 20.08
C LEU A 377 -2.41 -20.24 19.70
N GLY A 378 -2.20 -20.02 18.41
CA GLY A 378 -1.31 -18.97 17.94
C GLY A 378 -1.90 -17.62 18.33
N VAL A 379 -1.80 -17.28 19.63
CA VAL A 379 -2.03 -15.94 20.11
C VAL A 379 -0.76 -15.16 19.74
N PRO A 380 -0.86 -14.08 18.95
CA PRO A 380 0.22 -13.09 18.97
C PRO A 380 0.26 -12.61 20.43
N GLN A 381 1.38 -12.79 21.09
CA GLN A 381 1.63 -12.21 22.41
C GLN A 381 1.62 -10.68 22.23
N THR A 382 0.47 -10.09 22.46
CA THR A 382 0.38 -8.68 22.77
C THR A 382 1.02 -8.54 24.14
N GLY A 383 2.26 -8.04 24.18
CA GLY A 383 2.95 -7.72 25.40
C GLY A 383 2.12 -6.74 26.21
N ALA A 384 1.50 -7.23 27.29
CA ALA A 384 0.96 -6.37 28.30
C ALA A 384 2.13 -5.64 28.98
N PRO A 385 2.06 -4.32 29.21
CA PRO A 385 3.07 -3.62 29.96
C PRO A 385 3.05 -4.12 31.40
N GLN A 386 4.16 -4.71 31.85
CA GLN A 386 4.41 -4.99 33.26
C GLN A 386 4.39 -3.67 34.01
N ALA A 387 3.39 -3.51 34.87
CA ALA A 387 3.35 -2.45 35.86
C ALA A 387 4.60 -2.60 36.76
N ALA A 388 5.47 -1.60 36.72
CA ALA A 388 6.56 -1.47 37.68
C ALA A 388 5.99 -1.34 39.08
N GLN A 389 6.09 -2.40 39.88
CA GLN A 389 5.91 -2.31 41.33
C GLN A 389 7.14 -1.63 41.91
N GLY A 390 6.94 -0.42 42.42
CA GLY A 390 7.91 0.28 43.21
C GLY A 390 8.18 -0.45 44.52
N SER A 391 9.44 -0.52 44.89
CA SER A 391 9.84 -0.73 46.29
C SER A 391 10.84 0.36 46.70
N ARG A 392 10.37 1.15 47.65
CA ARG A 392 11.11 1.92 48.67
C ARG A 392 12.37 2.67 48.25
#